data_5c07df902c2a93b2b4a29b08b00957f1
#
_entry.id   5c07df902c2a93b2b4a29b08b00957f1
#
_cell.length_a   1.000
_cell.length_b   1.000
_cell.length_c   1.000
_cell.angle_alpha   90.00
_cell.angle_beta   90.00
_cell.angle_gamma   90.00
#
_symmetry.space_group_name_H-M   'P 1'
#
loop_
_entity.id
_entity.type
_entity.pdbx_description
1 polymer ?
#
loop_
_entity_poly.entity_id
_entity_poly.type
_entity_poly.pdbx_seq_one_letter_code
_entity_poly.pdbx_strand_id
1 'polypeptide(L)'
;MASRAVRFNSDQQRITVAIQSDINDLLRVAGAPIAELHAVGGGARSPIWLQLKADICSIPLRVPQVTEAACLGAALLGGVASGEFADVTAAVNATVRMKQRIEPQPAQTAAYAPRFALYERVYPALRELLWQC
;
A
#
# COMPACT_ATOMS: atom_id res chain seq x y z
N MET A 1 -27.99 -10.66 16.69
CA MET A 1 -26.77 -11.21 16.11
C MET A 1 -25.66 -10.18 16.30
N ALA A 2 -24.77 -10.41 17.27
CA ALA A 2 -23.69 -9.47 17.55
C ALA A 2 -22.63 -9.55 16.45
N SER A 3 -22.40 -8.44 15.77
CA SER A 3 -21.32 -8.27 14.81
C SER A 3 -19.99 -8.62 15.49
N ARG A 4 -19.33 -9.66 15.00
CA ARG A 4 -18.01 -10.07 15.42
C ARG A 4 -17.02 -9.02 14.89
N ALA A 5 -16.88 -7.91 15.63
CA ALA A 5 -15.84 -6.94 15.37
C ALA A 5 -14.50 -7.69 15.47
N VAL A 6 -13.87 -7.93 14.36
CA VAL A 6 -12.51 -8.48 14.31
C VAL A 6 -11.64 -7.46 15.02
N ARG A 7 -11.17 -7.80 16.23
CA ARG A 7 -10.16 -7.00 16.92
C ARG A 7 -8.88 -7.11 16.10
N PHE A 8 -8.65 -6.12 15.25
CA PHE A 8 -7.38 -5.97 14.58
C PHE A 8 -6.26 -5.84 15.61
N ASN A 9 -5.21 -6.62 15.41
CA ASN A 9 -3.99 -6.50 16.19
C ASN A 9 -3.49 -5.05 16.05
N SER A 10 -3.24 -4.40 17.20
CA SER A 10 -2.75 -3.02 17.28
C SER A 10 -1.50 -2.77 16.41
N ASP A 11 -0.69 -3.81 16.20
CA ASP A 11 0.53 -3.73 15.41
C ASP A 11 0.28 -3.51 13.91
N GLN A 12 -0.74 -4.17 13.35
CA GLN A 12 -1.13 -3.98 11.95
C GLN A 12 -1.62 -2.56 11.68
N GLN A 13 -2.36 -1.98 12.63
CA GLN A 13 -2.81 -0.59 12.53
C GLN A 13 -1.62 0.39 12.57
N ARG A 14 -0.65 0.17 13.45
CA ARG A 14 0.55 1.01 13.56
C ARG A 14 1.39 0.99 12.30
N ILE A 15 1.64 -0.20 11.72
CA ILE A 15 2.38 -0.34 10.46
C ILE A 15 1.66 0.37 9.32
N THR A 16 0.33 0.27 9.23
CA THR A 16 -0.42 0.92 8.16
C THR A 16 -0.42 2.45 8.29
N VAL A 17 -0.46 2.96 9.50
CA VAL A 17 -0.33 4.42 9.78
C VAL A 17 1.06 4.93 9.37
N ALA A 18 2.13 4.14 9.62
CA ALA A 18 3.48 4.47 9.15
C ALA A 18 3.54 4.53 7.61
N ILE A 19 2.95 3.55 6.92
CA ILE A 19 2.87 3.54 5.44
C ILE A 19 2.14 4.79 4.91
N GLN A 20 1.08 5.26 5.57
CA GLN A 20 0.39 6.48 5.17
C GLN A 20 1.29 7.72 5.30
N SER A 21 2.09 7.80 6.37
CA SER A 21 3.07 8.89 6.54
C SER A 21 4.07 8.91 5.38
N ASP A 22 4.64 7.76 5.03
CA ASP A 22 5.57 7.64 3.90
C ASP A 22 4.92 8.04 2.57
N ILE A 23 3.65 7.64 2.34
CA ILE A 23 2.90 8.03 1.15
C ILE A 23 2.67 9.55 1.11
N ASN A 24 2.32 10.16 2.23
CA ASN A 24 2.13 11.61 2.31
C ASN A 24 3.43 12.37 2.03
N ASP A 25 4.56 11.87 2.51
CA ASP A 25 5.87 12.46 2.23
C ASP A 25 6.24 12.32 0.76
N LEU A 26 5.98 11.16 0.14
CA LEU A 26 6.16 10.97 -1.31
C LEU A 26 5.27 11.92 -2.12
N LEU A 27 4.00 12.11 -1.75
CA LEU A 27 3.09 13.06 -2.39
C LEU A 27 3.61 14.49 -2.32
N ARG A 28 4.13 14.87 -1.15
CA ARG A 28 4.70 16.20 -0.91
C ARG A 28 5.93 16.46 -1.79
N VAL A 29 6.78 15.44 -1.98
CA VAL A 29 7.99 15.53 -2.82
C VAL A 29 7.65 15.44 -4.31
N ALA A 30 6.73 14.55 -4.69
CA ALA A 30 6.38 14.34 -6.10
C ALA A 30 5.54 15.49 -6.70
N GLY A 31 4.84 16.26 -5.87
CA GLY A 31 3.99 17.36 -6.32
C GLY A 31 2.77 16.93 -7.16
N ALA A 32 2.48 15.62 -7.21
CA ALA A 32 1.40 15.06 -8.00
C ALA A 32 0.49 14.16 -7.12
N PRO A 33 -0.84 14.21 -7.33
CA PRO A 33 -1.76 13.36 -6.58
C PRO A 33 -1.58 11.88 -6.95
N ILE A 34 -1.59 10.99 -5.94
CA ILE A 34 -1.66 9.54 -6.16
C ILE A 34 -3.13 9.15 -6.29
N ALA A 35 -3.53 8.68 -7.47
CA ALA A 35 -4.90 8.28 -7.75
C ALA A 35 -5.22 6.87 -7.22
N GLU A 36 -4.23 5.97 -7.20
CA GLU A 36 -4.39 4.60 -6.70
C GLU A 36 -3.03 4.01 -6.29
N LEU A 37 -3.05 3.00 -5.41
CA LEU A 37 -1.88 2.24 -4.98
C LEU A 37 -1.95 0.81 -5.50
N HIS A 38 -0.83 0.26 -5.92
CA HIS A 38 -0.74 -1.15 -6.28
C HIS A 38 -0.20 -1.97 -5.11
N ALA A 39 -1.01 -2.92 -4.63
CA ALA A 39 -0.63 -3.82 -3.55
C ALA A 39 -0.02 -5.10 -4.10
N VAL A 40 1.24 -5.36 -3.76
CA VAL A 40 2.00 -6.54 -4.18
C VAL A 40 2.64 -7.26 -3.00
N GLY A 41 3.19 -8.44 -3.23
CA GLY A 41 3.83 -9.26 -2.22
C GLY A 41 2.85 -9.97 -1.28
N GLY A 42 3.36 -10.54 -0.21
CA GLY A 42 2.60 -11.36 0.74
C GLY A 42 1.41 -10.63 1.38
N GLY A 43 1.54 -9.34 1.66
CA GLY A 43 0.46 -8.52 2.22
C GLY A 43 -0.75 -8.36 1.28
N ALA A 44 -0.56 -8.53 -0.03
CA ALA A 44 -1.65 -8.49 -1.02
C ALA A 44 -2.57 -9.72 -1.00
N ARG A 45 -2.24 -10.74 -0.22
CA ARG A 45 -3.05 -11.97 -0.06
C ARG A 45 -4.09 -11.86 1.04
N SER A 46 -4.01 -10.85 1.91
CA SER A 46 -4.94 -10.67 3.03
C SER A 46 -5.99 -9.61 2.71
N PRO A 47 -7.26 -9.98 2.48
CA PRO A 47 -8.33 -9.01 2.20
C PRO A 47 -8.50 -7.97 3.31
N ILE A 48 -8.32 -8.39 4.55
CA ILE A 48 -8.44 -7.53 5.72
C ILE A 48 -7.32 -6.47 5.73
N TRP A 49 -6.09 -6.89 5.43
CA TRP A 49 -4.93 -6.01 5.38
C TRP A 49 -5.04 -4.99 4.23
N LEU A 50 -5.57 -5.43 3.09
CA LEU A 50 -5.81 -4.57 1.94
C LEU A 50 -6.87 -3.50 2.25
N GLN A 51 -8.01 -3.90 2.87
CA GLN A 51 -9.05 -2.96 3.25
C GLN A 51 -8.53 -1.93 4.26
N LEU A 52 -7.78 -2.40 5.28
CA LEU A 52 -7.17 -1.51 6.27
C LEU A 52 -6.26 -0.46 5.63
N LYS A 53 -5.43 -0.86 4.66
CA LYS A 53 -4.58 0.09 3.91
C LYS A 53 -5.40 1.10 3.12
N ALA A 54 -6.42 0.65 2.39
CA ALA A 54 -7.31 1.55 1.66
C ALA A 54 -7.96 2.58 2.58
N ASP A 55 -8.50 2.12 3.72
CA ASP A 55 -9.22 2.96 4.67
C ASP A 55 -8.32 3.99 5.35
N ILE A 56 -7.12 3.59 5.79
CA ILE A 56 -6.17 4.49 6.45
C ILE A 56 -5.56 5.48 5.46
N CYS A 57 -5.14 5.02 4.27
CA CYS A 57 -4.55 5.88 3.25
C CYS A 57 -5.59 6.76 2.53
N SER A 58 -6.87 6.42 2.64
CA SER A 58 -7.96 7.06 1.85
C SER A 58 -7.70 7.04 0.34
N ILE A 59 -7.01 6.01 -0.13
CA ILE A 59 -6.63 5.82 -1.53
C ILE A 59 -7.03 4.42 -1.97
N PRO A 60 -7.68 4.26 -3.15
CA PRO A 60 -8.00 2.95 -3.69
C PRO A 60 -6.76 2.07 -3.88
N LEU A 61 -6.89 0.77 -3.64
CA LEU A 61 -5.85 -0.22 -3.91
C LEU A 61 -6.23 -1.07 -5.12
N ARG A 62 -5.25 -1.32 -5.99
CA ARG A 62 -5.32 -2.37 -7.01
C ARG A 62 -4.43 -3.53 -6.66
N VAL A 63 -4.95 -4.73 -6.86
CA VAL A 63 -4.23 -5.99 -6.62
C VAL A 63 -4.08 -6.72 -7.94
N PRO A 64 -2.85 -6.99 -8.41
CA PRO A 64 -2.64 -7.76 -9.62
C PRO A 64 -2.93 -9.25 -9.40
N GLN A 65 -3.13 -10.00 -10.48
CA GLN A 65 -3.30 -11.46 -10.43
C GLN A 65 -2.03 -12.13 -9.88
N VAL A 66 -0.86 -11.67 -10.32
CA VAL A 66 0.45 -12.11 -9.83
C VAL A 66 0.93 -11.10 -8.80
N THR A 67 0.95 -11.49 -7.53
CA THR A 67 1.37 -10.62 -6.42
C THR A 67 2.88 -10.62 -6.20
N GLU A 68 3.62 -11.60 -6.73
CA GLU A 68 5.07 -11.71 -6.64
C GLU A 68 5.75 -10.80 -7.70
N ALA A 69 5.62 -9.48 -7.53
CA ALA A 69 6.01 -8.49 -8.53
C ALA A 69 7.50 -8.53 -8.90
N ALA A 70 8.38 -8.83 -7.94
CA ALA A 70 9.82 -8.93 -8.21
C ALA A 70 10.15 -10.11 -9.16
N CYS A 71 9.57 -11.27 -8.90
CA CYS A 71 9.76 -12.47 -9.76
C CYS A 71 9.16 -12.23 -11.15
N LEU A 72 7.96 -11.64 -11.22
CA LEU A 72 7.34 -11.29 -12.48
C LEU A 72 8.22 -10.31 -13.27
N GLY A 73 8.69 -9.24 -12.62
CA GLY A 73 9.55 -8.25 -13.25
C GLY A 73 10.83 -8.85 -13.82
N ALA A 74 11.49 -9.73 -13.07
CA ALA A 74 12.68 -10.45 -13.55
C ALA A 74 12.37 -11.33 -14.77
N ALA A 75 11.24 -12.05 -14.76
CA ALA A 75 10.80 -12.87 -15.89
C ALA A 75 10.50 -12.03 -17.14
N LEU A 76 9.86 -10.88 -16.99
CA LEU A 76 9.56 -9.96 -18.11
C LEU A 76 10.85 -9.39 -18.72
N LEU A 77 11.83 -9.01 -17.90
CA LEU A 77 13.14 -8.56 -18.38
C LEU A 77 13.85 -9.67 -19.15
N GLY A 78 13.79 -10.92 -18.66
CA GLY A 78 14.29 -12.09 -19.38
C GLY A 78 13.62 -12.29 -20.74
N GLY A 79 12.28 -12.13 -20.79
CA GLY A 79 11.50 -12.20 -22.03
C GLY A 79 11.86 -11.12 -23.05
N VAL A 80 12.16 -9.90 -22.59
CA VAL A 80 12.66 -8.83 -23.47
C VAL A 80 14.07 -9.16 -23.97
N ALA A 81 14.95 -9.64 -23.09
CA ALA A 81 16.32 -10.00 -23.46
C ALA A 81 16.39 -11.16 -24.45
N SER A 82 15.44 -12.11 -24.39
CA SER A 82 15.34 -13.24 -25.32
C SER A 82 14.64 -12.90 -26.65
N GLY A 83 14.07 -11.68 -26.77
CA GLY A 83 13.32 -11.27 -27.96
C GLY A 83 11.86 -11.74 -28.01
N GLU A 84 11.32 -12.33 -26.95
CA GLU A 84 9.90 -12.70 -26.82
C GLU A 84 9.01 -11.45 -26.80
N PHE A 85 9.46 -10.38 -26.17
CA PHE A 85 8.79 -9.08 -26.15
C PHE A 85 9.69 -8.01 -26.76
N ALA A 86 9.09 -7.10 -27.51
CA ALA A 86 9.81 -6.01 -28.17
C ALA A 86 10.46 -5.04 -27.15
N ASP A 87 9.77 -4.80 -26.03
CA ASP A 87 10.22 -3.93 -24.94
C ASP A 87 9.47 -4.26 -23.64
N VAL A 88 9.84 -3.60 -22.56
CA VAL A 88 9.24 -3.76 -21.22
C VAL A 88 7.76 -3.39 -21.25
N THR A 89 7.36 -2.36 -21.97
CA THR A 89 5.97 -1.91 -22.06
C THR A 89 5.10 -2.97 -22.73
N ALA A 90 5.58 -3.56 -23.82
CA ALA A 90 4.92 -4.67 -24.50
C ALA A 90 4.77 -5.90 -23.57
N ALA A 91 5.83 -6.25 -22.85
CA ALA A 91 5.83 -7.34 -21.89
C ALA A 91 4.81 -7.12 -20.75
N VAL A 92 4.77 -5.93 -20.15
CA VAL A 92 3.82 -5.56 -19.11
C VAL A 92 2.39 -5.60 -19.64
N ASN A 93 2.12 -4.99 -20.79
CA ASN A 93 0.79 -4.95 -21.40
C ASN A 93 0.27 -6.36 -21.78
N ALA A 94 1.16 -7.28 -22.14
CA ALA A 94 0.81 -8.66 -22.46
C ALA A 94 0.46 -9.50 -21.22
N THR A 95 1.12 -9.25 -20.08
CA THR A 95 1.12 -10.18 -18.95
C THR A 95 0.46 -9.66 -17.70
N VAL A 96 0.60 -8.37 -17.37
CA VAL A 96 0.05 -7.81 -16.13
C VAL A 96 -1.46 -7.63 -16.23
N ARG A 97 -2.18 -8.28 -15.34
CA ARG A 97 -3.65 -8.18 -15.23
C ARG A 97 -4.02 -7.84 -13.80
N MET A 98 -4.96 -6.90 -13.62
CA MET A 98 -5.50 -6.59 -12.31
C MET A 98 -6.61 -7.57 -11.96
N LYS A 99 -6.59 -8.07 -10.72
CA LYS A 99 -7.55 -9.03 -10.18
C LYS A 99 -8.73 -8.34 -9.52
N GLN A 100 -8.43 -7.33 -8.69
CA GLN A 100 -9.45 -6.64 -7.89
C GLN A 100 -9.02 -5.20 -7.58
N ARG A 101 -10.03 -4.39 -7.26
CA ARG A 101 -9.87 -3.04 -6.74
C ARG A 101 -10.58 -2.95 -5.39
N ILE A 102 -9.98 -2.27 -4.44
CA ILE A 102 -10.50 -2.10 -3.08
C ILE A 102 -10.64 -0.60 -2.84
N GLU A 103 -11.87 -0.19 -2.60
CA GLU A 103 -12.18 1.20 -2.29
C GLU A 103 -12.05 1.48 -0.80
N PRO A 104 -11.59 2.66 -0.39
CA PRO A 104 -11.64 3.08 0.99
C PRO A 104 -13.09 3.26 1.45
N GLN A 105 -13.37 2.88 2.69
CA GLN A 105 -14.65 3.07 3.33
C GLN A 105 -14.66 4.40 4.09
N PRO A 106 -15.46 5.42 3.68
CA PRO A 106 -15.38 6.77 4.26
C PRO A 106 -15.56 6.81 5.78
N ALA A 107 -16.43 5.98 6.33
CA ALA A 107 -16.64 5.89 7.77
C ALA A 107 -15.40 5.36 8.51
N GLN A 108 -14.68 4.40 7.94
CA GLN A 108 -13.46 3.85 8.51
C GLN A 108 -12.30 4.85 8.37
N THR A 109 -12.18 5.49 7.20
CA THR A 109 -11.21 6.57 6.98
C THR A 109 -11.36 7.66 8.04
N ALA A 110 -12.57 8.15 8.28
CA ALA A 110 -12.85 9.15 9.31
C ALA A 110 -12.49 8.67 10.73
N ALA A 111 -12.73 7.38 11.03
CA ALA A 111 -12.37 6.79 12.32
C ALA A 111 -10.85 6.66 12.54
N TYR A 112 -10.06 6.54 11.47
CA TYR A 112 -8.59 6.46 11.55
C TYR A 112 -7.91 7.83 11.59
N ALA A 113 -8.50 8.88 11.07
CA ALA A 113 -7.90 10.22 10.99
C ALA A 113 -7.32 10.75 12.32
N PRO A 114 -8.01 10.65 13.48
CA PRO A 114 -7.43 11.12 14.76
C PRO A 114 -6.20 10.31 15.19
N ARG A 115 -6.17 9.01 14.87
CA ARG A 115 -5.03 8.14 15.20
C ARG A 115 -3.82 8.46 14.32
N PHE A 116 -4.06 8.79 13.07
CA PHE A 116 -3.01 9.24 12.16
C PHE A 116 -2.41 10.57 12.62
N ALA A 117 -3.23 11.55 12.96
CA ALA A 117 -2.78 12.84 13.49
C ALA A 117 -1.95 12.68 14.79
N LEU A 118 -2.27 11.69 15.63
CA LEU A 118 -1.47 11.37 16.80
C LEU A 118 -0.11 10.76 16.41
N TYR A 119 -0.10 9.86 15.42
CA TYR A 119 1.13 9.22 14.94
C TYR A 119 2.12 10.24 14.38
N GLU A 120 1.68 11.19 13.56
CA GLU A 120 2.53 12.25 13.00
C GLU A 120 3.27 13.06 14.08
N ARG A 121 2.77 13.09 15.31
CA ARG A 121 3.39 13.78 16.46
C ARG A 121 4.44 12.92 17.17
N VAL A 122 4.48 11.61 16.95
CA VAL A 122 5.37 10.70 17.68
C VAL A 122 6.84 10.98 17.34
N TYR A 123 7.19 11.04 16.06
CA TYR A 123 8.56 11.28 15.65
C TYR A 123 9.10 12.65 16.12
N PRO A 124 8.40 13.76 15.90
CA PRO A 124 8.83 15.05 16.45
C PRO A 124 9.02 15.04 17.96
N ALA A 125 8.16 14.35 18.72
CA ALA A 125 8.25 14.28 20.17
C ALA A 125 9.44 13.43 20.66
N LEU A 126 9.85 12.42 19.90
CA LEU A 126 10.94 11.50 20.27
C LEU A 126 12.27 11.86 19.63
N ARG A 127 12.29 12.76 18.68
CA ARG A 127 13.45 13.09 17.85
C ARG A 127 14.70 13.39 18.68
N GLU A 128 14.58 14.25 19.71
CA GLU A 128 15.71 14.64 20.54
C GLU A 128 16.28 13.45 21.34
N LEU A 129 15.42 12.55 21.81
CA LEU A 129 15.82 11.35 22.53
C LEU A 129 16.50 10.34 21.59
N LEU A 130 16.01 10.18 20.37
CA LEU A 130 16.59 9.25 19.39
C LEU A 130 18.00 9.68 18.92
N TRP A 131 18.31 10.97 18.97
CA TRP A 131 19.65 11.48 18.62
C TRP A 131 20.66 11.39 19.77
N GLN A 132 20.24 10.99 20.97
CA GLN A 132 21.11 10.79 22.13
C GLN A 132 21.56 9.33 22.30
N CYS A 133 20.99 8.42 21.52
CA CYS A 133 21.36 7.01 21.44
C CYS A 133 22.35 6.74 20.31
#